data_b00cf9e97257e6119271c325a27bf401
#
_entry.id   b00cf9e97257e6119271c325a27bf401
#
_cell.length_a   1.000
_cell.length_b   1.000
_cell.length_c   1.000
_cell.angle_alpha   90.00
_cell.angle_beta   90.00
_cell.angle_gamma   90.00
#
_symmetry.space_group_name_H-M   'P 1'
#
loop_
_entity.id
_entity.type
_entity.pdbx_description
1 polymer ?
#
loop_
_entity_poly.entity_id
_entity_poly.type
_entity_poly.pdbx_seq_one_letter_code
_entity_poly.pdbx_strand_id
1 'polypeptide(L)'
;MSKDEYLITDAPLKALTIFAMPMILGSFFQQIYNMADSIIVGQFVGSSALAAVGACAALTNVFICVALGAGVGAGVLVSRYFGAREYGKMKTIVSTSLLSFLILSIVLGVCGFDFSHLMMGALKTPADILDDAELYLRVYFVGFPFLFMYNVLSTMFTSIGESRIPLGLLIFSSILNIFMDLWMVAGLGLGVFGAALATLIAQGISAVFSLLIFLCRMRRYKSPFHRFDGRELYSMLRIAVPSVLQQSTVSIGMMIVQAVVNPFGTQALAGYAATMRVENVFSLIFVSIGNAVSPYVSQNLGANKAQRIKQGYRAALVLDVCFADIAFIVIETLHTQISSLFLGKDGTALAYQVSGDYMRWLGYFFLFMGIKMATDGVLRGLGIMRPFLVANMVNLAIRLSVALILAPRFGIAFVWLAVPVGWFANFLISYVALRRSYVTLAEHA
;
A
#
# COMPACT_ATOMS: atom_id res chain seq x y z
N MET A 1 17.53 -26.74 9.67
CA MET A 1 17.20 -25.50 8.92
C MET A 1 15.83 -25.08 9.37
N SER A 2 15.65 -23.84 9.84
CA SER A 2 14.35 -23.38 10.31
C SER A 2 13.40 -23.17 9.13
N LYS A 3 12.10 -23.46 9.31
CA LYS A 3 11.07 -23.21 8.30
C LYS A 3 11.00 -21.74 7.86
N ASP A 4 11.68 -20.86 8.58
CA ASP A 4 11.64 -19.40 8.39
C ASP A 4 12.64 -18.91 7.32
N GLU A 5 13.59 -19.77 6.87
CA GLU A 5 14.64 -19.42 5.90
C GLU A 5 14.27 -19.76 4.44
N TYR A 6 13.05 -20.16 4.14
CA TYR A 6 12.66 -20.64 2.80
C TYR A 6 12.85 -19.60 1.67
N LEU A 7 12.83 -18.29 1.98
CA LEU A 7 13.15 -17.23 0.99
C LEU A 7 14.60 -17.30 0.51
N ILE A 8 15.50 -17.87 1.33
CA ILE A 8 16.93 -18.00 1.02
C ILE A 8 17.27 -19.40 0.50
N THR A 9 16.43 -20.41 0.77
CA THR A 9 16.74 -21.83 0.50
C THR A 9 15.93 -22.46 -0.61
N ASP A 10 14.60 -22.21 -0.65
CA ASP A 10 13.70 -22.84 -1.62
C ASP A 10 13.86 -22.27 -3.03
N ALA A 11 13.36 -22.99 -4.04
CA ALA A 11 13.32 -22.50 -5.41
C ALA A 11 12.65 -21.11 -5.48
N PRO A 12 13.22 -20.11 -6.15
CA PRO A 12 12.78 -18.73 -6.10
C PRO A 12 11.29 -18.52 -6.43
N LEU A 13 10.79 -19.20 -7.46
CA LEU A 13 9.38 -19.10 -7.85
C LEU A 13 8.46 -19.65 -6.75
N LYS A 14 8.78 -20.83 -6.20
CA LYS A 14 8.01 -21.43 -5.09
C LYS A 14 8.03 -20.54 -3.85
N ALA A 15 9.21 -20.03 -3.48
CA ALA A 15 9.38 -19.18 -2.31
C ALA A 15 8.57 -17.88 -2.44
N LEU A 16 8.66 -17.20 -3.59
CA LEU A 16 7.91 -15.98 -3.84
C LEU A 16 6.40 -16.22 -3.92
N THR A 17 5.95 -17.30 -4.55
CA THR A 17 4.52 -17.62 -4.59
C THR A 17 3.94 -17.86 -3.20
N ILE A 18 4.61 -18.71 -2.38
CA ILE A 18 4.17 -18.98 -1.01
C ILE A 18 4.15 -17.71 -0.16
N PHE A 19 5.10 -16.80 -0.41
CA PHE A 19 5.23 -15.55 0.33
C PHE A 19 4.25 -14.47 -0.14
N ALA A 20 4.05 -14.31 -1.44
CA ALA A 20 3.19 -13.27 -2.02
C ALA A 20 1.69 -13.58 -1.86
N MET A 21 1.28 -14.87 -1.94
CA MET A 21 -0.13 -15.24 -1.87
C MET A 21 -0.84 -14.74 -0.60
N PRO A 22 -0.31 -14.91 0.62
CA PRO A 22 -0.93 -14.31 1.81
C PRO A 22 -0.99 -12.79 1.76
N MET A 23 -0.03 -12.10 1.12
CA MET A 23 -0.04 -10.64 0.97
C MET A 23 -1.13 -10.19 0.00
N ILE A 24 -1.30 -10.91 -1.13
CA ILE A 24 -2.37 -10.66 -2.11
C ILE A 24 -3.73 -10.86 -1.43
N LEU A 25 -3.93 -11.99 -0.75
CA LEU A 25 -5.16 -12.26 -0.01
C LEU A 25 -5.44 -11.19 1.06
N GLY A 26 -4.41 -10.78 1.80
CA GLY A 26 -4.52 -9.68 2.77
C GLY A 26 -5.00 -8.38 2.14
N SER A 27 -4.46 -8.01 0.98
CA SER A 27 -4.90 -6.82 0.26
C SER A 27 -6.37 -6.90 -0.20
N PHE A 28 -6.84 -8.08 -0.64
CA PHE A 28 -8.26 -8.29 -0.96
C PHE A 28 -9.14 -8.22 0.29
N PHE A 29 -8.76 -8.86 1.38
CA PHE A 29 -9.51 -8.77 2.65
C PHE A 29 -9.58 -7.32 3.15
N GLN A 30 -8.51 -6.55 3.01
CA GLN A 30 -8.51 -5.12 3.36
C GLN A 30 -9.54 -4.33 2.55
N GLN A 31 -9.69 -4.61 1.25
CA GLN A 31 -10.70 -3.96 0.42
C GLN A 31 -12.13 -4.37 0.79
N ILE A 32 -12.36 -5.65 1.05
CA ILE A 32 -13.66 -6.14 1.52
C ILE A 32 -14.04 -5.49 2.85
N TYR A 33 -13.08 -5.39 3.78
CA TYR A 33 -13.26 -4.73 5.05
C TYR A 33 -13.63 -3.24 4.87
N ASN A 34 -12.89 -2.48 4.05
CA ASN A 34 -13.18 -1.07 3.81
C ASN A 34 -14.59 -0.86 3.19
N MET A 35 -15.03 -1.81 2.35
CA MET A 35 -16.38 -1.79 1.79
C MET A 35 -17.44 -2.07 2.87
N ALA A 36 -17.23 -3.07 3.71
CA ALA A 36 -18.16 -3.43 4.79
C ALA A 36 -18.35 -2.27 5.77
N ASP A 37 -17.25 -1.64 6.21
CA ASP A 37 -17.28 -0.46 7.09
C ASP A 37 -18.10 0.68 6.45
N SER A 38 -17.84 1.01 5.19
CA SER A 38 -18.59 2.04 4.46
C SER A 38 -20.08 1.73 4.32
N ILE A 39 -20.43 0.45 4.11
CA ILE A 39 -21.84 0.01 4.04
C ILE A 39 -22.53 0.15 5.39
N ILE A 40 -21.87 -0.25 6.48
CA ILE A 40 -22.44 -0.15 7.84
C ILE A 40 -22.69 1.32 8.18
N VAL A 41 -21.70 2.19 7.99
CA VAL A 41 -21.87 3.64 8.25
C VAL A 41 -22.99 4.21 7.38
N GLY A 42 -23.00 3.92 6.08
CA GLY A 42 -24.02 4.44 5.16
C GLY A 42 -25.43 3.99 5.46
N GLN A 43 -25.63 2.72 5.85
CA GLN A 43 -26.96 2.16 6.13
C GLN A 43 -27.51 2.52 7.50
N PHE A 44 -26.68 2.55 8.53
CA PHE A 44 -27.14 2.72 9.91
C PHE A 44 -27.01 4.15 10.44
N VAL A 45 -26.10 4.96 9.90
CA VAL A 45 -25.94 6.37 10.32
C VAL A 45 -26.49 7.33 9.27
N GLY A 46 -26.34 7.00 7.99
CA GLY A 46 -26.87 7.78 6.89
C GLY A 46 -25.81 8.37 5.95
N SER A 47 -26.28 9.04 4.90
CA SER A 47 -25.43 9.57 3.83
C SER A 47 -24.51 10.73 4.28
N SER A 48 -24.94 11.56 5.21
CA SER A 48 -24.13 12.65 5.77
C SER A 48 -22.94 12.12 6.58
N ALA A 49 -23.14 11.08 7.37
CA ALA A 49 -22.06 10.41 8.10
C ALA A 49 -21.05 9.75 7.16
N LEU A 50 -21.53 9.06 6.11
CA LEU A 50 -20.67 8.50 5.09
C LEU A 50 -19.86 9.58 4.36
N ALA A 51 -20.48 10.74 4.09
CA ALA A 51 -19.78 11.88 3.51
C ALA A 51 -18.72 12.47 4.45
N ALA A 52 -19.00 12.53 5.76
CA ALA A 52 -18.04 12.99 6.78
C ALA A 52 -16.81 12.08 6.84
N VAL A 53 -17.02 10.76 6.93
CA VAL A 53 -15.93 9.76 6.89
C VAL A 53 -15.15 9.84 5.56
N GLY A 54 -15.85 9.97 4.45
CA GLY A 54 -15.27 10.14 3.12
C GLY A 54 -14.39 11.39 2.99
N ALA A 55 -14.81 12.51 3.60
CA ALA A 55 -14.03 13.75 3.62
C ALA A 55 -12.70 13.58 4.38
N CYS A 56 -12.67 12.74 5.41
CA CYS A 56 -11.44 12.43 6.16
C CYS A 56 -10.49 11.51 5.39
N ALA A 57 -10.98 10.72 4.42
CA ALA A 57 -10.22 9.66 3.76
C ALA A 57 -8.92 10.16 3.09
N ALA A 58 -8.94 11.36 2.50
CA ALA A 58 -7.75 11.93 1.87
C ALA A 58 -6.63 12.21 2.88
N LEU A 59 -6.98 12.77 4.05
CA LEU A 59 -6.02 13.02 5.12
C LEU A 59 -5.52 11.73 5.76
N THR A 60 -6.43 10.83 6.14
CA THR A 60 -6.06 9.55 6.77
C THR A 60 -5.14 8.75 5.85
N ASN A 61 -5.36 8.77 4.52
CA ASN A 61 -4.50 8.09 3.55
C ASN A 61 -3.07 8.64 3.54
N VAL A 62 -2.88 9.96 3.67
CA VAL A 62 -1.53 10.54 3.77
C VAL A 62 -0.79 10.02 5.02
N PHE A 63 -1.47 9.97 6.16
CA PHE A 63 -0.88 9.44 7.39
C PHE A 63 -0.60 7.93 7.31
N ILE A 64 -1.45 7.15 6.64
CA ILE A 64 -1.20 5.73 6.34
C ILE A 64 0.05 5.58 5.45
N CYS A 65 0.23 6.43 4.43
CA CYS A 65 1.43 6.43 3.59
C CYS A 65 2.72 6.64 4.39
N VAL A 66 2.67 7.51 5.43
CA VAL A 66 3.81 7.71 6.35
C VAL A 66 4.12 6.43 7.11
N ALA A 67 3.09 5.75 7.67
CA ALA A 67 3.26 4.49 8.40
C ALA A 67 3.81 3.37 7.52
N LEU A 68 3.27 3.23 6.29
CA LEU A 68 3.73 2.23 5.33
C LEU A 68 5.17 2.49 4.88
N GLY A 69 5.52 3.73 4.56
CA GLY A 69 6.88 4.09 4.15
C GLY A 69 7.90 3.90 5.27
N ALA A 70 7.53 4.24 6.52
CA ALA A 70 8.33 3.97 7.71
C ALA A 70 8.58 2.46 7.89
N GLY A 71 7.51 1.66 7.74
CA GLY A 71 7.60 0.19 7.77
C GLY A 71 8.58 -0.36 6.74
N VAL A 72 8.53 0.14 5.50
CA VAL A 72 9.48 -0.27 4.43
C VAL A 72 10.93 -0.02 4.84
N GLY A 73 11.23 1.15 5.44
CA GLY A 73 12.58 1.48 5.88
C GLY A 73 13.13 0.50 6.90
N ALA A 74 12.34 0.17 7.92
CA ALA A 74 12.70 -0.84 8.93
C ALA A 74 12.79 -2.23 8.30
N GLY A 75 11.80 -2.60 7.48
CA GLY A 75 11.66 -3.92 6.90
C GLY A 75 12.85 -4.34 6.02
N VAL A 76 13.38 -3.44 5.20
CA VAL A 76 14.55 -3.72 4.35
C VAL A 76 15.77 -4.07 5.19
N LEU A 77 16.04 -3.32 6.27
CA LEU A 77 17.20 -3.59 7.13
C LEU A 77 16.99 -4.85 7.99
N VAL A 78 15.79 -5.05 8.54
CA VAL A 78 15.44 -6.29 9.27
C VAL A 78 15.65 -7.50 8.37
N SER A 79 15.13 -7.47 7.12
CA SER A 79 15.31 -8.54 6.15
C SER A 79 16.80 -8.82 5.85
N ARG A 80 17.59 -7.76 5.68
CA ARG A 80 19.03 -7.88 5.39
C ARG A 80 19.78 -8.55 6.52
N TYR A 81 19.61 -8.08 7.76
CA TYR A 81 20.25 -8.67 8.93
C TYR A 81 19.75 -10.06 9.23
N PHE A 82 18.47 -10.35 8.98
CA PHE A 82 17.92 -11.69 9.08
C PHE A 82 18.62 -12.65 8.10
N GLY A 83 18.75 -12.24 6.83
CA GLY A 83 19.45 -13.01 5.81
C GLY A 83 20.94 -13.23 6.10
N ALA A 84 21.59 -12.22 6.67
CA ALA A 84 22.99 -12.31 7.12
C ALA A 84 23.17 -13.13 8.40
N ARG A 85 22.08 -13.55 9.04
CA ARG A 85 22.07 -14.19 10.38
C ARG A 85 22.70 -13.33 11.50
N GLU A 86 22.74 -12.01 11.27
CA GLU A 86 23.21 -11.02 12.25
C GLU A 86 22.06 -10.65 13.22
N TYR A 87 21.57 -11.63 13.99
CA TYR A 87 20.37 -11.46 14.82
C TYR A 87 20.49 -10.38 15.90
N GLY A 88 21.71 -10.07 16.36
CA GLY A 88 21.95 -8.94 17.27
C GLY A 88 21.62 -7.59 16.63
N LYS A 89 22.14 -7.31 15.42
CA LYS A 89 21.82 -6.11 14.66
C LYS A 89 20.36 -6.08 14.26
N MET A 90 19.79 -7.21 13.83
CA MET A 90 18.36 -7.32 13.53
C MET A 90 17.49 -6.87 14.72
N LYS A 91 17.78 -7.35 15.94
CA LYS A 91 17.06 -6.92 17.14
C LYS A 91 17.28 -5.46 17.48
N THR A 92 18.49 -4.95 17.26
CA THR A 92 18.81 -3.53 17.46
C THR A 92 17.97 -2.65 16.55
N ILE A 93 17.89 -2.97 15.24
CA ILE A 93 17.06 -2.18 14.30
C ILE A 93 15.57 -2.31 14.59
N VAL A 94 15.09 -3.50 15.00
CA VAL A 94 13.72 -3.72 15.45
C VAL A 94 13.39 -2.83 16.64
N SER A 95 14.21 -2.86 17.69
CA SER A 95 14.01 -2.05 18.90
C SER A 95 14.08 -0.55 18.60
N THR A 96 15.09 -0.11 17.82
CA THR A 96 15.26 1.28 17.39
C THR A 96 14.05 1.77 16.60
N SER A 97 13.56 0.97 15.64
CA SER A 97 12.40 1.36 14.81
C SER A 97 11.10 1.38 15.60
N LEU A 98 10.83 0.38 16.45
CA LEU A 98 9.63 0.37 17.29
C LEU A 98 9.57 1.59 18.21
N LEU A 99 10.70 1.93 18.86
CA LEU A 99 10.78 3.09 19.74
C LEU A 99 10.62 4.41 18.97
N SER A 100 11.37 4.58 17.88
CA SER A 100 11.35 5.82 17.10
C SER A 100 9.99 6.06 16.43
N PHE A 101 9.38 5.01 15.90
CA PHE A 101 8.09 5.14 15.22
C PHE A 101 6.93 5.24 16.19
N LEU A 102 7.04 4.68 17.39
CA LEU A 102 6.06 4.93 18.46
C LEU A 102 6.08 6.41 18.85
N ILE A 103 7.26 6.98 19.09
CA ILE A 103 7.40 8.42 19.42
C ILE A 103 6.84 9.27 18.26
N LEU A 104 7.23 8.99 17.02
CA LEU A 104 6.75 9.69 15.85
C LEU A 104 5.21 9.63 15.73
N SER A 105 4.63 8.45 15.92
CA SER A 105 3.19 8.26 15.81
C SER A 105 2.42 8.99 16.92
N ILE A 106 2.95 9.07 18.14
CA ILE A 106 2.38 9.86 19.23
C ILE A 106 2.44 11.35 18.89
N VAL A 107 3.58 11.85 18.43
CA VAL A 107 3.72 13.26 18.04
C VAL A 107 2.75 13.61 16.91
N LEU A 108 2.68 12.78 15.86
CA LEU A 108 1.75 13.01 14.76
C LEU A 108 0.28 12.87 15.20
N GLY A 109 0.00 11.96 16.13
CA GLY A 109 -1.33 11.78 16.71
C GLY A 109 -1.78 13.00 17.50
N VAL A 110 -0.94 13.53 18.38
CA VAL A 110 -1.23 14.75 19.15
C VAL A 110 -1.38 15.96 18.23
N CYS A 111 -0.44 16.17 17.32
CA CYS A 111 -0.55 17.27 16.35
C CYS A 111 -1.82 17.14 15.49
N GLY A 112 -2.13 15.95 15.01
CA GLY A 112 -3.32 15.71 14.20
C GLY A 112 -4.60 15.95 14.98
N PHE A 113 -4.66 15.53 16.25
CA PHE A 113 -5.79 15.78 17.13
C PHE A 113 -6.04 17.29 17.36
N ASP A 114 -4.98 18.05 17.69
CA ASP A 114 -5.09 19.49 17.94
C ASP A 114 -5.43 20.30 16.69
N PHE A 115 -4.88 19.88 15.52
CA PHE A 115 -5.10 20.56 14.24
C PHE A 115 -6.25 19.99 13.40
N SER A 116 -7.04 19.03 13.91
CA SER A 116 -8.12 18.39 13.16
C SER A 116 -9.12 19.39 12.56
N HIS A 117 -9.57 20.37 13.34
CA HIS A 117 -10.48 21.42 12.88
C HIS A 117 -9.87 22.26 11.72
N LEU A 118 -8.61 22.68 11.88
CA LEU A 118 -7.91 23.43 10.84
C LEU A 118 -7.74 22.61 9.55
N MET A 119 -7.42 21.32 9.68
CA MET A 119 -7.27 20.42 8.54
C MET A 119 -8.57 20.26 7.77
N MET A 120 -9.70 20.05 8.46
CA MET A 120 -11.01 19.92 7.81
C MET A 120 -11.48 21.25 7.20
N GLY A 121 -11.19 22.38 7.83
CA GLY A 121 -11.43 23.71 7.27
C GLY A 121 -10.60 23.97 6.02
N ALA A 122 -9.32 23.58 5.99
CA ALA A 122 -8.43 23.72 4.83
C ALA A 122 -8.91 22.86 3.64
N LEU A 123 -9.55 21.72 3.88
CA LEU A 123 -10.18 20.88 2.86
C LEU A 123 -11.53 21.44 2.36
N LYS A 124 -12.00 22.57 2.92
CA LYS A 124 -13.29 23.18 2.60
C LYS A 124 -14.44 22.19 2.80
N THR A 125 -14.38 21.42 3.89
CA THR A 125 -15.46 20.48 4.25
C THR A 125 -16.76 21.26 4.46
N PRO A 126 -17.90 20.81 3.89
CA PRO A 126 -19.20 21.44 4.09
C PRO A 126 -19.57 21.56 5.58
N ALA A 127 -20.19 22.68 5.94
CA ALA A 127 -20.49 23.00 7.36
C ALA A 127 -21.46 22.02 8.03
N ASP A 128 -22.32 21.38 7.25
CA ASP A 128 -23.31 20.39 7.70
C ASP A 128 -22.70 19.05 8.16
N ILE A 129 -21.49 18.73 7.70
CA ILE A 129 -20.76 17.50 8.07
C ILE A 129 -19.44 17.77 8.79
N LEU A 130 -19.10 19.05 9.04
CA LEU A 130 -17.80 19.45 9.59
C LEU A 130 -17.57 18.87 10.98
N ASP A 131 -18.55 18.95 11.84
CA ASP A 131 -18.45 18.48 13.23
C ASP A 131 -18.26 16.96 13.32
N ASP A 132 -18.99 16.21 12.50
CA ASP A 132 -18.86 14.75 12.41
C ASP A 132 -17.49 14.35 11.82
N ALA A 133 -17.03 15.05 10.80
CA ALA A 133 -15.72 14.80 10.20
C ALA A 133 -14.59 15.14 11.16
N GLU A 134 -14.68 16.23 11.91
CA GLU A 134 -13.71 16.60 12.94
C GLU A 134 -13.68 15.56 14.07
N LEU A 135 -14.85 15.13 14.55
CA LEU A 135 -14.97 14.12 15.58
C LEU A 135 -14.35 12.79 15.15
N TYR A 136 -14.67 12.33 13.93
CA TYR A 136 -14.06 11.13 13.34
C TYR A 136 -12.53 11.23 13.28
N LEU A 137 -12.03 12.37 12.79
CA LEU A 137 -10.60 12.59 12.63
C LEU A 137 -9.87 12.66 13.97
N ARG A 138 -10.47 13.27 14.99
CA ARG A 138 -9.91 13.29 16.35
C ARG A 138 -9.78 11.89 16.94
N VAL A 139 -10.82 11.06 16.83
CA VAL A 139 -10.77 9.67 17.30
C VAL A 139 -9.72 8.87 16.51
N TYR A 140 -9.64 9.08 15.20
CA TYR A 140 -8.62 8.47 14.36
C TYR A 140 -7.21 8.81 14.84
N PHE A 141 -6.91 10.06 15.18
CA PHE A 141 -5.60 10.48 15.67
C PHE A 141 -5.26 9.93 17.05
N VAL A 142 -6.25 9.73 17.93
CA VAL A 142 -6.05 8.98 19.18
C VAL A 142 -5.63 7.53 18.89
N GLY A 143 -6.22 6.91 17.87
CA GLY A 143 -5.88 5.56 17.43
C GLY A 143 -4.62 5.46 16.57
N PHE A 144 -4.07 6.59 16.10
CA PHE A 144 -2.96 6.61 15.15
C PHE A 144 -1.70 5.87 15.62
N PRO A 145 -1.26 5.93 16.89
CA PRO A 145 -0.15 5.12 17.36
C PRO A 145 -0.35 3.61 17.17
N PHE A 146 -1.57 3.12 17.37
CA PHE A 146 -1.89 1.70 17.18
C PHE A 146 -1.86 1.31 15.70
N LEU A 147 -2.49 2.13 14.84
CA LEU A 147 -2.47 1.95 13.39
C LEU A 147 -1.02 1.94 12.86
N PHE A 148 -0.23 2.91 13.30
CA PHE A 148 1.17 3.04 12.88
C PHE A 148 1.97 1.82 13.29
N MET A 149 1.89 1.43 14.56
CA MET A 149 2.62 0.27 15.10
C MET A 149 2.16 -1.04 14.45
N TYR A 150 0.86 -1.21 14.19
CA TYR A 150 0.35 -2.37 13.45
C TYR A 150 0.99 -2.49 12.06
N ASN A 151 1.05 -1.40 11.28
CA ASN A 151 1.66 -1.40 9.95
C ASN A 151 3.17 -1.69 9.99
N VAL A 152 3.89 -1.09 10.94
CA VAL A 152 5.33 -1.33 11.12
C VAL A 152 5.60 -2.79 11.51
N LEU A 153 4.84 -3.34 12.46
CA LEU A 153 4.97 -4.75 12.89
C LEU A 153 4.60 -5.71 11.77
N SER A 154 3.54 -5.41 11.00
CA SER A 154 3.16 -6.19 9.82
C SER A 154 4.30 -6.29 8.81
N THR A 155 4.99 -5.16 8.56
CA THR A 155 6.17 -5.14 7.69
C THR A 155 7.35 -5.91 8.30
N MET A 156 7.54 -5.86 9.62
CA MET A 156 8.58 -6.65 10.29
C MET A 156 8.34 -8.15 10.21
N PHE A 157 7.09 -8.62 10.33
CA PHE A 157 6.76 -10.04 10.11
C PHE A 157 7.10 -10.48 8.68
N THR A 158 6.69 -9.69 7.68
CA THR A 158 7.03 -9.99 6.29
C THR A 158 8.54 -9.96 6.05
N SER A 159 9.26 -9.11 6.77
CA SER A 159 10.73 -9.00 6.66
C SER A 159 11.48 -10.25 7.10
N ILE A 160 10.92 -11.01 8.03
CA ILE A 160 11.47 -12.31 8.48
C ILE A 160 10.84 -13.51 7.75
N GLY A 161 10.06 -13.27 6.69
CA GLY A 161 9.43 -14.30 5.87
C GLY A 161 8.06 -14.79 6.34
N GLU A 162 7.48 -14.19 7.38
CA GLU A 162 6.21 -14.62 7.96
C GLU A 162 5.02 -13.79 7.45
N SER A 163 4.63 -13.92 6.17
CA SER A 163 3.49 -13.18 5.58
C SER A 163 2.11 -13.68 6.04
N ARG A 164 2.01 -14.88 6.60
CA ARG A 164 0.75 -15.46 7.08
C ARG A 164 0.25 -14.82 8.38
N ILE A 165 1.16 -14.34 9.24
CA ILE A 165 0.79 -13.72 10.52
C ILE A 165 0.07 -12.40 10.29
N PRO A 166 0.59 -11.45 9.49
CA PRO A 166 -0.15 -10.23 9.14
C PRO A 166 -1.52 -10.49 8.54
N LEU A 167 -1.65 -11.50 7.64
CA LEU A 167 -2.94 -11.90 7.09
C LEU A 167 -3.92 -12.37 8.19
N GLY A 168 -3.48 -13.25 9.09
CA GLY A 168 -4.31 -13.73 10.20
C GLY A 168 -4.76 -12.60 11.13
N LEU A 169 -3.86 -11.68 11.47
CA LEU A 169 -4.15 -10.50 12.28
C LEU A 169 -5.11 -9.53 11.57
N LEU A 170 -4.97 -9.36 10.25
CA LEU A 170 -5.88 -8.54 9.45
C LEU A 170 -7.29 -9.13 9.44
N ILE A 171 -7.43 -10.43 9.19
CA ILE A 171 -8.72 -11.11 9.21
C ILE A 171 -9.37 -10.99 10.60
N PHE A 172 -8.61 -11.22 11.66
CA PHE A 172 -9.08 -11.05 13.03
C PHE A 172 -9.55 -9.61 13.30
N SER A 173 -8.73 -8.62 12.94
CA SER A 173 -9.06 -7.20 13.09
C SER A 173 -10.32 -6.81 12.33
N SER A 174 -10.46 -7.29 11.09
CA SER A 174 -11.61 -6.98 10.24
C SER A 174 -12.90 -7.56 10.81
N ILE A 175 -12.89 -8.81 11.27
CA ILE A 175 -14.06 -9.45 11.90
C ILE A 175 -14.42 -8.71 13.20
N LEU A 176 -13.44 -8.41 14.03
CA LEU A 176 -13.66 -7.67 15.28
C LEU A 176 -14.21 -6.29 15.00
N ASN A 177 -13.69 -5.57 14.02
CA ASN A 177 -14.17 -4.25 13.66
C ASN A 177 -15.63 -4.30 13.16
N ILE A 178 -15.97 -5.19 12.23
CA ILE A 178 -17.36 -5.35 11.74
C ILE A 178 -18.31 -5.64 12.91
N PHE A 179 -17.90 -6.51 13.83
CA PHE A 179 -18.70 -6.79 15.03
C PHE A 179 -18.89 -5.54 15.91
N MET A 180 -17.80 -4.80 16.15
CA MET A 180 -17.84 -3.57 16.96
C MET A 180 -18.63 -2.46 16.27
N ASP A 181 -18.54 -2.33 14.94
CA ASP A 181 -19.35 -1.37 14.17
C ASP A 181 -20.85 -1.69 14.31
N LEU A 182 -21.24 -2.93 14.10
CA LEU A 182 -22.64 -3.35 14.28
C LEU A 182 -23.12 -3.12 15.71
N TRP A 183 -22.30 -3.40 16.70
CA TRP A 183 -22.67 -3.18 18.10
C TRP A 183 -22.74 -1.70 18.47
N MET A 184 -21.73 -0.89 18.09
CA MET A 184 -21.65 0.52 18.49
C MET A 184 -22.51 1.43 17.62
N VAL A 185 -22.56 1.17 16.31
CA VAL A 185 -23.30 2.00 15.36
C VAL A 185 -24.77 1.59 15.31
N ALA A 186 -25.07 0.31 15.02
CA ALA A 186 -26.45 -0.16 14.90
C ALA A 186 -27.09 -0.46 16.26
N GLY A 187 -26.33 -1.02 17.22
CA GLY A 187 -26.87 -1.40 18.53
C GLY A 187 -26.97 -0.24 19.50
N LEU A 188 -25.91 0.56 19.66
CA LEU A 188 -25.87 1.67 20.64
C LEU A 188 -26.20 3.03 20.01
N GLY A 189 -26.30 3.14 18.69
CA GLY A 189 -26.66 4.39 18.02
C GLY A 189 -25.60 5.50 18.13
N LEU A 190 -24.33 5.16 18.30
CA LEU A 190 -23.24 6.14 18.52
C LEU A 190 -22.82 6.88 17.24
N GLY A 191 -23.47 6.63 16.11
CA GLY A 191 -23.21 7.33 14.85
C GLY A 191 -21.76 7.25 14.37
N VAL A 192 -21.23 8.36 13.87
CA VAL A 192 -19.85 8.49 13.35
C VAL A 192 -18.81 8.20 14.44
N PHE A 193 -19.07 8.62 15.68
CA PHE A 193 -18.20 8.33 16.82
C PHE A 193 -18.06 6.83 17.06
N GLY A 194 -19.18 6.08 16.95
CA GLY A 194 -19.17 4.61 17.09
C GLY A 194 -18.29 3.92 16.06
N ALA A 195 -18.38 4.33 14.80
CA ALA A 195 -17.56 3.77 13.73
C ALA A 195 -16.05 4.07 13.93
N ALA A 196 -15.72 5.31 14.29
CA ALA A 196 -14.34 5.68 14.58
C ALA A 196 -13.77 4.90 15.79
N LEU A 197 -14.58 4.75 16.84
CA LEU A 197 -14.18 4.03 18.06
C LEU A 197 -14.03 2.52 17.83
N ALA A 198 -14.93 1.92 17.06
CA ALA A 198 -14.83 0.51 16.66
C ALA A 198 -13.51 0.22 15.90
N THR A 199 -13.17 1.08 14.95
CA THR A 199 -11.90 1.00 14.22
C THR A 199 -10.71 1.16 15.16
N LEU A 200 -10.72 2.12 16.07
CA LEU A 200 -9.66 2.34 17.05
C LEU A 200 -9.45 1.11 17.94
N ILE A 201 -10.53 0.53 18.48
CA ILE A 201 -10.45 -0.64 19.36
C ILE A 201 -9.94 -1.86 18.59
N ALA A 202 -10.49 -2.14 17.41
CA ALA A 202 -10.07 -3.29 16.61
C ALA A 202 -8.59 -3.20 16.21
N GLN A 203 -8.12 -2.04 15.80
CA GLN A 203 -6.72 -1.80 15.47
C GLN A 203 -5.83 -1.82 16.71
N GLY A 204 -6.28 -1.26 17.84
CA GLY A 204 -5.55 -1.27 19.10
C GLY A 204 -5.29 -2.69 19.61
N ILE A 205 -6.31 -3.53 19.64
CA ILE A 205 -6.20 -4.94 20.04
C ILE A 205 -5.25 -5.69 19.07
N SER A 206 -5.40 -5.45 17.76
CA SER A 206 -4.55 -6.09 16.75
C SER A 206 -3.10 -5.64 16.83
N ALA A 207 -2.84 -4.36 17.13
CA ALA A 207 -1.49 -3.84 17.33
C ALA A 207 -0.83 -4.48 18.56
N VAL A 208 -1.57 -4.63 19.67
CA VAL A 208 -1.07 -5.28 20.88
C VAL A 208 -0.78 -6.76 20.62
N PHE A 209 -1.70 -7.50 20.00
CA PHE A 209 -1.45 -8.90 19.63
C PHE A 209 -0.27 -9.06 18.66
N SER A 210 -0.19 -8.19 17.66
CA SER A 210 0.94 -8.14 16.74
C SER A 210 2.27 -7.97 17.49
N LEU A 211 2.33 -7.02 18.43
CA LEU A 211 3.52 -6.78 19.25
C LEU A 211 3.87 -7.99 20.12
N LEU A 212 2.91 -8.58 20.82
CA LEU A 212 3.13 -9.73 21.68
C LEU A 212 3.65 -10.94 20.89
N ILE A 213 3.01 -11.25 19.75
CA ILE A 213 3.44 -12.35 18.87
C ILE A 213 4.85 -12.07 18.35
N PHE A 214 5.12 -10.83 17.91
CA PHE A 214 6.44 -10.47 17.39
C PHE A 214 7.53 -10.57 18.44
N LEU A 215 7.29 -10.09 19.65
CA LEU A 215 8.24 -10.21 20.76
C LEU A 215 8.50 -11.69 21.15
N CYS A 216 7.47 -12.53 21.13
CA CYS A 216 7.63 -13.98 21.34
C CYS A 216 8.49 -14.60 20.23
N ARG A 217 8.33 -14.18 18.97
CA ARG A 217 9.19 -14.63 17.86
C ARG A 217 10.63 -14.20 18.03
N MET A 218 10.86 -12.95 18.43
CA MET A 218 12.21 -12.40 18.65
C MET A 218 12.97 -13.08 19.78
N ARG A 219 12.29 -13.67 20.77
CA ARG A 219 12.94 -14.45 21.84
C ARG A 219 13.66 -15.71 21.35
N ARG A 220 13.30 -16.24 20.17
CA ARG A 220 13.99 -17.38 19.56
C ARG A 220 15.44 -17.09 19.17
N TYR A 221 15.73 -15.83 18.85
CA TYR A 221 17.06 -15.38 18.44
C TYR A 221 17.83 -14.90 19.66
N LYS A 222 18.61 -15.79 20.27
CA LYS A 222 19.41 -15.49 21.47
C LYS A 222 20.70 -14.74 21.08
N SER A 223 20.62 -13.41 20.98
CA SER A 223 21.76 -12.54 20.66
C SER A 223 21.67 -11.26 21.49
N PRO A 224 22.81 -10.73 21.98
CA PRO A 224 22.84 -9.42 22.60
C PRO A 224 22.46 -8.34 21.58
N PHE A 225 21.78 -7.28 22.02
CA PHE A 225 21.36 -6.19 21.18
C PHE A 225 21.30 -4.87 21.95
N HIS A 226 21.42 -3.76 21.25
CA HIS A 226 21.22 -2.43 21.82
C HIS A 226 19.73 -2.05 21.70
N ARG A 227 19.19 -1.39 22.71
CA ARG A 227 17.80 -0.94 22.69
C ARG A 227 17.58 0.18 21.68
N PHE A 228 18.60 1.01 21.42
CA PHE A 228 18.56 2.11 20.48
C PHE A 228 19.94 2.32 19.85
N ASP A 229 20.00 2.54 18.54
CA ASP A 229 21.20 2.90 17.81
C ASP A 229 20.87 3.99 16.77
N GLY A 230 21.46 5.17 16.91
CA GLY A 230 21.25 6.32 16.03
C GLY A 230 21.77 6.11 14.61
N ARG A 231 22.79 5.26 14.41
CA ARG A 231 23.33 4.93 13.08
C ARG A 231 22.35 4.06 12.31
N GLU A 232 21.76 3.09 13.00
CA GLU A 232 20.71 2.23 12.42
C GLU A 232 19.45 3.05 12.12
N LEU A 233 19.07 3.99 12.99
CA LEU A 233 17.98 4.92 12.74
C LEU A 233 18.23 5.74 11.46
N TYR A 234 19.43 6.30 11.30
CA TYR A 234 19.79 7.06 10.10
C TYR A 234 19.71 6.19 8.83
N SER A 235 20.24 4.97 8.90
CA SER A 235 20.19 4.01 7.79
C SER A 235 18.76 3.67 7.39
N MET A 236 17.89 3.48 8.38
CA MET A 236 16.46 3.22 8.19
C MET A 236 15.75 4.43 7.56
N LEU A 237 15.97 5.65 8.07
CA LEU A 237 15.36 6.87 7.54
C LEU A 237 15.76 7.15 6.09
N ARG A 238 16.98 6.79 5.70
CA ARG A 238 17.47 6.90 4.32
C ARG A 238 16.66 6.05 3.32
N ILE A 239 15.99 5.01 3.79
CA ILE A 239 15.08 4.16 3.00
C ILE A 239 13.63 4.61 3.22
N ALA A 240 13.25 4.89 4.47
CA ALA A 240 11.89 5.24 4.84
C ALA A 240 11.42 6.54 4.17
N VAL A 241 12.22 7.61 4.24
CA VAL A 241 11.84 8.93 3.70
C VAL A 241 11.52 8.88 2.20
N PRO A 242 12.38 8.32 1.32
CA PRO A 242 12.02 8.17 -0.10
C PRO A 242 10.77 7.31 -0.32
N SER A 243 10.54 6.29 0.51
CA SER A 243 9.35 5.44 0.41
C SER A 243 8.08 6.19 0.79
N VAL A 244 8.12 7.00 1.86
CA VAL A 244 7.01 7.89 2.24
C VAL A 244 6.71 8.90 1.13
N LEU A 245 7.75 9.57 0.61
CA LEU A 245 7.61 10.54 -0.49
C LEU A 245 6.95 9.90 -1.71
N GLN A 246 7.41 8.70 -2.11
CA GLN A 246 6.82 7.98 -3.25
C GLN A 246 5.35 7.66 -3.02
N GLN A 247 4.97 7.14 -1.84
CA GLN A 247 3.58 6.80 -1.54
C GLN A 247 2.68 8.05 -1.50
N SER A 248 3.12 9.10 -0.83
CA SER A 248 2.39 10.37 -0.75
C SER A 248 2.22 11.03 -2.12
N THR A 249 3.26 10.98 -2.94
CA THR A 249 3.25 11.56 -4.30
C THR A 249 2.25 10.83 -5.21
N VAL A 250 2.14 9.51 -5.10
CA VAL A 250 1.12 8.75 -5.85
C VAL A 250 -0.29 9.21 -5.46
N SER A 251 -0.56 9.35 -4.17
CA SER A 251 -1.87 9.80 -3.66
C SER A 251 -2.21 11.22 -4.14
N ILE A 252 -1.27 12.15 -4.06
CA ILE A 252 -1.44 13.53 -4.56
C ILE A 252 -1.67 13.52 -6.08
N GLY A 253 -0.91 12.70 -6.81
CA GLY A 253 -1.08 12.56 -8.25
C GLY A 253 -2.48 12.09 -8.65
N MET A 254 -3.04 11.13 -7.92
CA MET A 254 -4.42 10.67 -8.14
C MET A 254 -5.44 11.79 -7.91
N MET A 255 -5.27 12.62 -6.88
CA MET A 255 -6.15 13.77 -6.63
C MET A 255 -6.09 14.79 -7.78
N ILE A 256 -4.91 15.10 -8.32
CA ILE A 256 -4.76 16.02 -9.46
C ILE A 256 -5.41 15.45 -10.71
N VAL A 257 -5.20 14.17 -11.00
CA VAL A 257 -5.84 13.50 -12.14
C VAL A 257 -7.37 13.54 -12.00
N GLN A 258 -7.90 13.31 -10.81
CA GLN A 258 -9.33 13.42 -10.54
C GLN A 258 -9.87 14.82 -10.85
N ALA A 259 -9.14 15.88 -10.46
CA ALA A 259 -9.52 17.27 -10.77
C ALA A 259 -9.52 17.55 -12.28
N VAL A 260 -8.66 16.88 -13.07
CA VAL A 260 -8.66 16.98 -14.55
C VAL A 260 -9.85 16.25 -15.17
N VAL A 261 -10.29 15.15 -14.57
CA VAL A 261 -11.41 14.34 -15.10
C VAL A 261 -12.77 14.98 -14.81
N ASN A 262 -12.93 15.65 -13.68
CA ASN A 262 -14.20 16.24 -13.26
C ASN A 262 -14.90 17.13 -14.33
N PRO A 263 -14.20 18.00 -15.09
CA PRO A 263 -14.82 18.86 -16.11
C PRO A 263 -15.41 18.12 -17.33
N PHE A 264 -15.09 16.83 -17.54
CA PHE A 264 -15.60 16.04 -18.67
C PHE A 264 -17.08 15.63 -18.53
N GLY A 265 -17.70 16.00 -17.42
CA GLY A 265 -19.11 15.75 -17.15
C GLY A 265 -19.36 14.44 -16.38
N THR A 266 -20.55 14.37 -15.78
CA THR A 266 -20.91 13.31 -14.82
C THR A 266 -20.88 11.92 -15.43
N GLN A 267 -21.24 11.77 -16.70
CA GLN A 267 -21.30 10.46 -17.36
C GLN A 267 -19.91 9.91 -17.71
N ALA A 268 -19.01 10.78 -18.22
CA ALA A 268 -17.62 10.38 -18.45
C ALA A 268 -16.91 10.07 -17.14
N LEU A 269 -17.18 10.88 -16.10
CA LEU A 269 -16.67 10.63 -14.74
C LEU A 269 -17.17 9.31 -14.17
N ALA A 270 -18.44 8.95 -14.37
CA ALA A 270 -18.97 7.66 -13.90
C ALA A 270 -18.27 6.48 -14.56
N GLY A 271 -18.06 6.51 -15.90
CA GLY A 271 -17.31 5.48 -16.62
C GLY A 271 -15.85 5.38 -16.16
N TYR A 272 -15.18 6.53 -15.99
CA TYR A 272 -13.82 6.59 -15.46
C TYR A 272 -13.73 5.99 -14.04
N ALA A 273 -14.64 6.41 -13.14
CA ALA A 273 -14.65 5.92 -11.76
C ALA A 273 -14.94 4.41 -11.66
N ALA A 274 -15.81 3.87 -12.50
CA ALA A 274 -16.07 2.45 -12.58
C ALA A 274 -14.78 1.67 -12.92
N THR A 275 -14.03 2.13 -13.93
CA THR A 275 -12.77 1.49 -14.31
C THR A 275 -11.67 1.66 -13.26
N MET A 276 -11.57 2.81 -12.60
CA MET A 276 -10.62 3.01 -11.50
C MET A 276 -10.80 2.00 -10.36
N ARG A 277 -12.03 1.60 -10.06
CA ARG A 277 -12.29 0.54 -9.07
C ARG A 277 -11.74 -0.80 -9.52
N VAL A 278 -11.89 -1.12 -10.79
CA VAL A 278 -11.34 -2.36 -11.39
C VAL A 278 -9.81 -2.31 -11.41
N GLU A 279 -9.22 -1.19 -11.85
CA GLU A 279 -7.77 -0.96 -11.82
C GLU A 279 -7.21 -1.17 -10.41
N ASN A 280 -7.86 -0.62 -9.39
CA ASN A 280 -7.43 -0.80 -8.00
C ASN A 280 -7.38 -2.27 -7.60
N VAL A 281 -8.40 -3.07 -7.95
CA VAL A 281 -8.46 -4.49 -7.61
C VAL A 281 -7.30 -5.26 -8.26
N PHE A 282 -7.07 -5.10 -9.56
CA PHE A 282 -5.94 -5.76 -10.23
C PHE A 282 -4.58 -5.25 -9.76
N SER A 283 -4.49 -3.94 -9.50
CA SER A 283 -3.25 -3.33 -8.99
C SER A 283 -2.77 -3.91 -7.66
N LEU A 284 -3.69 -4.34 -6.78
CA LEU A 284 -3.34 -4.97 -5.50
C LEU A 284 -2.45 -6.19 -5.69
N ILE A 285 -2.65 -6.96 -6.76
CA ILE A 285 -1.87 -8.17 -7.05
C ILE A 285 -0.43 -7.78 -7.36
N PHE A 286 -0.22 -6.88 -8.32
CA PHE A 286 1.12 -6.45 -8.75
C PHE A 286 1.88 -5.71 -7.63
N VAL A 287 1.18 -4.85 -6.87
CA VAL A 287 1.74 -4.17 -5.70
C VAL A 287 2.19 -5.18 -4.64
N SER A 288 1.37 -6.22 -4.38
CA SER A 288 1.70 -7.26 -3.41
C SER A 288 2.91 -8.10 -3.85
N ILE A 289 3.02 -8.44 -5.14
CA ILE A 289 4.20 -9.11 -5.69
C ILE A 289 5.44 -8.22 -5.53
N GLY A 290 5.38 -6.95 -5.91
CA GLY A 290 6.48 -5.99 -5.72
C GLY A 290 6.88 -5.83 -4.24
N ASN A 291 5.91 -5.85 -3.33
CA ASN A 291 6.16 -5.82 -1.89
C ASN A 291 6.80 -7.12 -1.38
N ALA A 292 6.46 -8.27 -1.96
CA ALA A 292 7.08 -9.56 -1.63
C ALA A 292 8.52 -9.68 -2.15
N VAL A 293 8.82 -9.10 -3.31
CA VAL A 293 10.16 -9.08 -3.89
C VAL A 293 11.16 -8.36 -2.98
N SER A 294 10.76 -7.28 -2.33
CA SER A 294 11.67 -6.47 -1.50
C SER A 294 12.30 -7.24 -0.33
N PRO A 295 11.56 -7.94 0.56
CA PRO A 295 12.15 -8.79 1.59
C PRO A 295 12.94 -9.97 1.01
N TYR A 296 12.46 -10.59 -0.06
CA TYR A 296 13.18 -11.67 -0.73
C TYR A 296 14.58 -11.22 -1.16
N VAL A 297 14.67 -10.06 -1.84
CA VAL A 297 15.94 -9.49 -2.30
C VAL A 297 16.83 -9.10 -1.12
N SER A 298 16.29 -8.43 -0.12
CA SER A 298 17.06 -8.01 1.07
C SER A 298 17.63 -9.18 1.85
N GLN A 299 16.85 -10.27 2.05
CA GLN A 299 17.34 -11.47 2.72
C GLN A 299 18.44 -12.16 1.92
N ASN A 300 18.27 -12.31 0.60
CA ASN A 300 19.30 -12.93 -0.25
C ASN A 300 20.55 -12.06 -0.37
N LEU A 301 20.41 -10.73 -0.34
CA LEU A 301 21.54 -9.80 -0.27
C LEU A 301 22.32 -10.00 1.04
N GLY A 302 21.62 -10.05 2.19
CA GLY A 302 22.22 -10.31 3.49
C GLY A 302 22.93 -11.66 3.56
N ALA A 303 22.38 -12.68 2.90
CA ALA A 303 22.95 -14.03 2.81
C ALA A 303 24.09 -14.15 1.78
N ASN A 304 24.53 -13.07 1.14
CA ASN A 304 25.54 -13.04 0.06
C ASN A 304 25.19 -13.93 -1.14
N LYS A 305 23.89 -14.07 -1.46
CA LYS A 305 23.37 -14.90 -2.56
C LYS A 305 22.94 -14.06 -3.76
N ALA A 306 23.85 -13.29 -4.36
CA ALA A 306 23.57 -12.36 -5.46
C ALA A 306 22.88 -13.01 -6.66
N GLN A 307 23.23 -14.26 -7.00
CA GLN A 307 22.59 -14.98 -8.11
C GLN A 307 21.11 -15.26 -7.83
N ARG A 308 20.73 -15.51 -6.58
CA ARG A 308 19.33 -15.72 -6.20
C ARG A 308 18.49 -14.44 -6.36
N ILE A 309 19.09 -13.26 -6.21
CA ILE A 309 18.41 -11.98 -6.47
C ILE A 309 17.96 -11.92 -7.93
N LYS A 310 18.83 -12.27 -8.89
CA LYS A 310 18.48 -12.32 -10.33
C LYS A 310 17.39 -13.36 -10.61
N GLN A 311 17.52 -14.54 -10.00
CA GLN A 311 16.51 -15.61 -10.15
C GLN A 311 15.16 -15.21 -9.55
N GLY A 312 15.14 -14.55 -8.39
CA GLY A 312 13.93 -14.04 -7.77
C GLY A 312 13.25 -12.94 -8.59
N TYR A 313 14.02 -12.03 -9.17
CA TYR A 313 13.47 -11.05 -10.10
C TYR A 313 12.79 -11.71 -11.30
N ARG A 314 13.44 -12.71 -11.92
CA ARG A 314 12.84 -13.49 -13.02
C ARG A 314 11.57 -14.23 -12.57
N ALA A 315 11.59 -14.81 -11.37
CA ALA A 315 10.43 -15.49 -10.82
C ALA A 315 9.25 -14.52 -10.58
N ALA A 316 9.53 -13.31 -10.10
CA ALA A 316 8.51 -12.27 -9.95
C ALA A 316 7.92 -11.87 -11.31
N LEU A 317 8.76 -11.70 -12.35
CA LEU A 317 8.28 -11.42 -13.71
C LEU A 317 7.39 -12.54 -14.26
N VAL A 318 7.70 -13.80 -13.97
CA VAL A 318 6.83 -14.94 -14.35
C VAL A 318 5.47 -14.84 -13.66
N LEU A 319 5.43 -14.53 -12.36
CA LEU A 319 4.18 -14.32 -11.65
C LEU A 319 3.38 -13.12 -12.24
N ASP A 320 4.07 -12.02 -12.53
CA ASP A 320 3.44 -10.84 -13.12
C ASP A 320 2.85 -11.14 -14.51
N VAL A 321 3.55 -11.91 -15.35
CA VAL A 321 3.01 -12.37 -16.65
C VAL A 321 1.77 -13.22 -16.44
N CYS A 322 1.81 -14.23 -15.58
CA CYS A 322 0.66 -15.08 -15.32
C CYS A 322 -0.57 -14.28 -14.84
N PHE A 323 -0.39 -13.34 -13.92
CA PHE A 323 -1.50 -12.51 -13.44
C PHE A 323 -1.95 -11.46 -14.46
N ALA A 324 -1.05 -10.91 -15.26
CA ALA A 324 -1.39 -9.98 -16.34
C ALA A 324 -2.20 -10.68 -17.43
N ASP A 325 -1.84 -11.91 -17.80
CA ASP A 325 -2.61 -12.71 -18.77
C ASP A 325 -4.01 -13.03 -18.23
N ILE A 326 -4.12 -13.40 -16.95
CA ILE A 326 -5.44 -13.62 -16.31
C ILE A 326 -6.26 -12.33 -16.32
N ALA A 327 -5.66 -11.20 -15.92
CA ALA A 327 -6.35 -9.90 -15.93
C ALA A 327 -6.80 -9.51 -17.34
N PHE A 328 -5.94 -9.73 -18.34
CA PHE A 328 -6.26 -9.47 -19.75
C PHE A 328 -7.46 -10.31 -20.23
N ILE A 329 -7.43 -11.63 -19.97
CA ILE A 329 -8.53 -12.53 -20.36
C ILE A 329 -9.84 -12.13 -19.67
N VAL A 330 -9.80 -11.85 -18.36
CA VAL A 330 -10.99 -11.44 -17.60
C VAL A 330 -11.56 -10.13 -18.15
N ILE A 331 -10.72 -9.14 -18.41
CA ILE A 331 -11.15 -7.85 -18.93
C ILE A 331 -11.69 -7.98 -20.35
N GLU A 332 -10.97 -8.65 -21.25
CA GLU A 332 -11.40 -8.77 -22.65
C GLU A 332 -12.72 -9.52 -22.79
N THR A 333 -12.95 -10.53 -21.94
CA THR A 333 -14.19 -11.33 -21.97
C THR A 333 -15.33 -10.73 -21.17
N LEU A 334 -15.07 -10.00 -20.08
CA LEU A 334 -16.08 -9.57 -19.11
C LEU A 334 -16.19 -8.05 -18.91
N HIS A 335 -15.47 -7.21 -19.68
CA HIS A 335 -15.48 -5.76 -19.46
C HIS A 335 -16.89 -5.13 -19.47
N THR A 336 -17.79 -5.60 -20.35
CA THR A 336 -19.17 -5.11 -20.40
C THR A 336 -19.96 -5.51 -19.15
N GLN A 337 -19.84 -6.75 -18.71
CA GLN A 337 -20.49 -7.24 -17.49
C GLN A 337 -19.94 -6.54 -16.25
N ILE A 338 -18.62 -6.38 -16.17
CA ILE A 338 -17.97 -5.65 -15.08
C ILE A 338 -18.44 -4.19 -15.06
N SER A 339 -18.45 -3.50 -16.22
CA SER A 339 -18.98 -2.14 -16.30
C SER A 339 -20.43 -2.06 -15.84
N SER A 340 -21.26 -3.04 -16.19
CA SER A 340 -22.68 -3.07 -15.80
C SER A 340 -22.90 -3.22 -14.29
N LEU A 341 -21.97 -3.87 -13.57
CA LEU A 341 -22.03 -3.97 -12.11
C LEU A 341 -21.89 -2.61 -11.42
N PHE A 342 -21.12 -1.69 -12.01
CA PHE A 342 -20.87 -0.38 -11.45
C PHE A 342 -21.78 0.73 -12.00
N LEU A 343 -22.13 0.66 -13.29
CA LEU A 343 -22.93 1.69 -13.96
C LEU A 343 -24.44 1.39 -13.89
N GLY A 344 -24.82 0.13 -13.68
CA GLY A 344 -26.22 -0.29 -13.57
C GLY A 344 -27.04 0.03 -14.82
N LYS A 345 -28.38 0.01 -14.67
CA LYS A 345 -29.32 0.32 -15.77
C LYS A 345 -29.38 1.80 -16.13
N ASP A 346 -28.92 2.67 -15.26
CA ASP A 346 -28.94 4.13 -15.43
C ASP A 346 -27.67 4.66 -16.14
N GLY A 347 -26.70 3.78 -16.43
CA GLY A 347 -25.50 4.11 -17.17
C GLY A 347 -25.79 4.51 -18.61
N THR A 348 -25.30 5.68 -19.04
CA THR A 348 -25.42 6.12 -20.43
C THR A 348 -24.45 5.40 -21.36
N ALA A 349 -24.73 5.43 -22.66
CA ALA A 349 -23.83 4.88 -23.68
C ALA A 349 -22.40 5.46 -23.57
N LEU A 350 -22.28 6.75 -23.25
CA LEU A 350 -20.98 7.41 -23.03
C LEU A 350 -20.23 6.83 -21.81
N ALA A 351 -20.93 6.61 -20.69
CA ALA A 351 -20.31 6.04 -19.50
C ALA A 351 -19.79 4.61 -19.76
N TYR A 352 -20.57 3.79 -20.45
CA TYR A 352 -20.17 2.45 -20.87
C TYR A 352 -19.00 2.46 -21.85
N GLN A 353 -19.00 3.37 -22.82
CA GLN A 353 -17.91 3.53 -23.77
C GLN A 353 -16.61 3.93 -23.07
N VAL A 354 -16.63 4.98 -22.22
CA VAL A 354 -15.47 5.44 -21.46
C VAL A 354 -14.93 4.31 -20.57
N SER A 355 -15.82 3.59 -19.87
CA SER A 355 -15.42 2.47 -19.03
C SER A 355 -14.80 1.33 -19.84
N GLY A 356 -15.41 0.94 -20.95
CA GLY A 356 -14.92 -0.13 -21.81
C GLY A 356 -13.59 0.19 -22.45
N ASP A 357 -13.44 1.39 -23.03
CA ASP A 357 -12.20 1.83 -23.68
C ASP A 357 -11.04 1.90 -22.69
N TYR A 358 -11.26 2.48 -21.50
CA TYR A 358 -10.24 2.58 -20.48
C TYR A 358 -9.87 1.20 -19.93
N MET A 359 -10.87 0.36 -19.63
CA MET A 359 -10.64 -0.98 -19.04
C MET A 359 -9.85 -1.87 -20.01
N ARG A 360 -10.21 -1.91 -21.29
CA ARG A 360 -9.49 -2.67 -22.31
C ARG A 360 -8.07 -2.16 -22.49
N TRP A 361 -7.89 -0.82 -22.51
CA TRP A 361 -6.55 -0.21 -22.56
C TRP A 361 -5.67 -0.67 -21.41
N LEU A 362 -6.17 -0.65 -20.17
CA LEU A 362 -5.44 -1.15 -19.01
C LEU A 362 -5.10 -2.64 -19.14
N GLY A 363 -6.05 -3.45 -19.61
CA GLY A 363 -5.86 -4.90 -19.81
C GLY A 363 -4.62 -5.21 -20.64
N TYR A 364 -4.40 -4.49 -21.74
CA TYR A 364 -3.22 -4.65 -22.59
C TYR A 364 -1.91 -4.29 -21.88
N PHE A 365 -1.93 -3.43 -20.88
CA PHE A 365 -0.72 -2.85 -20.30
C PHE A 365 -0.47 -3.22 -18.83
N PHE A 366 -1.31 -4.04 -18.19
CA PHE A 366 -1.07 -4.49 -16.82
C PHE A 366 0.27 -5.20 -16.64
N LEU A 367 0.78 -5.83 -17.68
CA LEU A 367 2.13 -6.42 -17.67
C LEU A 367 3.20 -5.37 -17.36
N PHE A 368 3.11 -4.16 -17.95
CA PHE A 368 4.07 -3.08 -17.65
C PHE A 368 3.99 -2.63 -16.19
N MET A 369 2.79 -2.65 -15.61
CA MET A 369 2.61 -2.38 -14.18
C MET A 369 3.31 -3.44 -13.33
N GLY A 370 3.14 -4.73 -13.63
CA GLY A 370 3.80 -5.82 -12.94
C GLY A 370 5.32 -5.70 -13.01
N ILE A 371 5.87 -5.57 -14.21
CA ILE A 371 7.31 -5.40 -14.44
C ILE A 371 7.87 -4.20 -13.64
N LYS A 372 7.17 -3.06 -13.67
CA LYS A 372 7.52 -1.87 -12.89
C LYS A 372 7.52 -2.16 -11.39
N MET A 373 6.48 -2.82 -10.87
CA MET A 373 6.35 -3.11 -9.44
C MET A 373 7.42 -4.11 -8.96
N ALA A 374 7.71 -5.16 -9.75
CA ALA A 374 8.79 -6.10 -9.44
C ALA A 374 10.15 -5.40 -9.43
N THR A 375 10.44 -4.54 -10.42
CA THR A 375 11.71 -3.81 -10.51
C THR A 375 11.87 -2.83 -9.33
N ASP A 376 10.82 -2.09 -8.99
CA ASP A 376 10.79 -1.21 -7.83
C ASP A 376 10.99 -2.00 -6.51
N GLY A 377 10.42 -3.21 -6.42
CA GLY A 377 10.63 -4.13 -5.30
C GLY A 377 12.09 -4.53 -5.14
N VAL A 378 12.78 -4.82 -6.24
CA VAL A 378 14.23 -5.14 -6.22
C VAL A 378 15.06 -3.94 -5.78
N LEU A 379 14.81 -2.75 -6.33
CA LEU A 379 15.54 -1.53 -5.92
C LEU A 379 15.37 -1.22 -4.43
N ARG A 380 14.15 -1.35 -3.91
CA ARG A 380 13.88 -1.20 -2.47
C ARG A 380 14.65 -2.24 -1.65
N GLY A 381 14.59 -3.51 -2.06
CA GLY A 381 15.29 -4.59 -1.38
C GLY A 381 16.82 -4.43 -1.36
N LEU A 382 17.39 -3.87 -2.41
CA LEU A 382 18.80 -3.50 -2.48
C LEU A 382 19.13 -2.23 -1.68
N GLY A 383 18.14 -1.42 -1.32
CA GLY A 383 18.31 -0.11 -0.68
C GLY A 383 18.71 1.01 -1.65
N ILE A 384 18.49 0.82 -2.94
CA ILE A 384 18.85 1.78 -4.01
C ILE A 384 17.69 2.79 -4.18
N MET A 385 17.60 3.73 -3.23
CA MET A 385 16.41 4.57 -3.09
C MET A 385 16.38 5.79 -4.02
N ARG A 386 17.54 6.33 -4.42
CA ARG A 386 17.58 7.52 -5.31
C ARG A 386 16.97 7.23 -6.69
N PRO A 387 17.44 6.22 -7.47
CA PRO A 387 16.81 5.87 -8.74
C PRO A 387 15.35 5.45 -8.59
N PHE A 388 15.00 4.72 -7.52
CA PHE A 388 13.62 4.35 -7.21
C PHE A 388 12.71 5.59 -7.08
N LEU A 389 13.13 6.61 -6.33
CA LEU A 389 12.36 7.84 -6.17
C LEU A 389 12.26 8.61 -7.49
N VAL A 390 13.38 8.80 -8.20
CA VAL A 390 13.41 9.50 -9.49
C VAL A 390 12.49 8.82 -10.51
N ALA A 391 12.53 7.49 -10.62
CA ALA A 391 11.67 6.74 -11.54
C ALA A 391 10.18 6.97 -11.25
N ASN A 392 9.79 6.95 -9.97
CA ASN A 392 8.40 7.19 -9.57
C ASN A 392 7.98 8.65 -9.78
N MET A 393 8.88 9.64 -9.57
CA MET A 393 8.61 11.05 -9.87
C MET A 393 8.43 11.29 -11.38
N VAL A 394 9.27 10.68 -12.22
CA VAL A 394 9.13 10.77 -13.68
C VAL A 394 7.83 10.13 -14.15
N ASN A 395 7.45 8.96 -13.62
CA ASN A 395 6.15 8.35 -13.90
C ASN A 395 5.00 9.32 -13.59
N LEU A 396 5.00 9.91 -12.40
CA LEU A 396 3.98 10.88 -12.02
C LEU A 396 3.99 12.12 -12.92
N ALA A 397 5.17 12.68 -13.20
CA ALA A 397 5.31 13.86 -14.06
C ALA A 397 4.74 13.62 -15.45
N ILE A 398 5.00 12.45 -16.06
CA ILE A 398 4.43 12.07 -17.35
C ILE A 398 2.91 12.00 -17.26
N ARG A 399 2.36 11.30 -16.26
CA ARG A 399 0.91 11.16 -16.09
C ARG A 399 0.23 12.51 -15.91
N LEU A 400 0.77 13.37 -15.06
CA LEU A 400 0.21 14.70 -14.82
C LEU A 400 0.34 15.62 -16.03
N SER A 401 1.50 15.64 -16.69
CA SER A 401 1.72 16.50 -17.88
C SER A 401 0.75 16.12 -18.99
N VAL A 402 0.60 14.83 -19.30
CA VAL A 402 -0.34 14.38 -20.34
C VAL A 402 -1.78 14.67 -19.94
N ALA A 403 -2.17 14.38 -18.70
CA ALA A 403 -3.52 14.65 -18.21
C ALA A 403 -3.84 16.15 -18.25
N LEU A 404 -2.95 17.02 -17.76
CA LEU A 404 -3.19 18.48 -17.68
C LEU A 404 -3.13 19.17 -19.04
N ILE A 405 -2.27 18.72 -19.96
CA ILE A 405 -2.01 19.41 -21.24
C ILE A 405 -2.86 18.82 -22.37
N LEU A 406 -2.93 17.49 -22.48
CA LEU A 406 -3.53 16.82 -23.62
C LEU A 406 -5.02 16.47 -23.39
N ALA A 407 -5.40 16.07 -22.18
CA ALA A 407 -6.79 15.69 -21.94
C ALA A 407 -7.80 16.84 -22.18
N PRO A 408 -7.55 18.10 -21.77
CA PRO A 408 -8.46 19.21 -22.07
C PRO A 408 -8.60 19.52 -23.57
N ARG A 409 -7.58 19.16 -24.37
CA ARG A 409 -7.54 19.47 -25.82
C ARG A 409 -8.06 18.33 -26.70
N PHE A 410 -7.78 17.09 -26.32
CA PHE A 410 -8.00 15.91 -27.15
C PHE A 410 -9.00 14.91 -26.55
N GLY A 411 -9.48 15.15 -25.33
CA GLY A 411 -10.49 14.34 -24.68
C GLY A 411 -9.97 13.49 -23.52
N ILE A 412 -10.90 12.94 -22.74
CA ILE A 412 -10.65 12.18 -21.52
C ILE A 412 -9.73 10.97 -21.71
N ALA A 413 -9.66 10.42 -22.91
CA ALA A 413 -8.81 9.25 -23.22
C ALA A 413 -7.34 9.49 -22.90
N PHE A 414 -6.84 10.72 -23.02
CA PHE A 414 -5.46 11.04 -22.70
C PHE A 414 -5.11 10.92 -21.23
N VAL A 415 -6.09 10.86 -20.33
CA VAL A 415 -5.88 10.60 -18.91
C VAL A 415 -5.31 9.18 -18.70
N TRP A 416 -5.91 8.19 -19.35
CA TRP A 416 -5.46 6.78 -19.17
C TRP A 416 -4.41 6.35 -20.19
N LEU A 417 -4.33 6.98 -21.38
CA LEU A 417 -3.27 6.70 -22.36
C LEU A 417 -1.87 6.97 -21.80
N ALA A 418 -1.74 7.95 -20.89
CA ALA A 418 -0.48 8.30 -20.24
C ALA A 418 -0.01 7.25 -19.21
N VAL A 419 -0.90 6.43 -18.66
CA VAL A 419 -0.60 5.53 -17.55
C VAL A 419 0.46 4.50 -17.93
N PRO A 420 0.35 3.73 -19.03
CA PRO A 420 1.39 2.77 -19.43
C PRO A 420 2.70 3.44 -19.83
N VAL A 421 2.65 4.64 -20.41
CA VAL A 421 3.86 5.41 -20.77
C VAL A 421 4.64 5.76 -19.50
N GLY A 422 3.95 6.18 -18.45
CA GLY A 422 4.55 6.44 -17.15
C GLY A 422 5.15 5.17 -16.52
N TRP A 423 4.45 4.04 -16.58
CA TRP A 423 4.98 2.75 -16.08
C TRP A 423 6.23 2.31 -16.84
N PHE A 424 6.22 2.45 -18.16
CA PHE A 424 7.36 2.10 -19.01
C PHE A 424 8.58 3.00 -18.74
N ALA A 425 8.38 4.32 -18.62
CA ALA A 425 9.46 5.25 -18.28
C ALA A 425 10.05 4.95 -16.88
N ASN A 426 9.20 4.66 -15.88
CA ASN A 426 9.65 4.22 -14.56
C ASN A 426 10.50 2.95 -14.68
N PHE A 427 9.98 1.93 -15.39
CA PHE A 427 10.69 0.68 -15.58
C PHE A 427 12.09 0.90 -16.22
N LEU A 428 12.20 1.71 -17.27
CA LEU A 428 13.47 1.97 -17.92
C LEU A 428 14.50 2.57 -16.96
N ILE A 429 14.12 3.60 -16.19
CA ILE A 429 15.01 4.24 -15.21
C ILE A 429 15.43 3.24 -14.13
N SER A 430 14.45 2.52 -13.57
CA SER A 430 14.68 1.52 -12.52
C SER A 430 15.53 0.36 -13.03
N TYR A 431 15.31 -0.11 -14.26
CA TYR A 431 16.06 -1.21 -14.86
C TYR A 431 17.52 -0.84 -15.16
N VAL A 432 17.76 0.38 -15.66
CA VAL A 432 19.13 0.88 -15.87
C VAL A 432 19.89 0.93 -14.54
N ALA A 433 19.27 1.42 -13.49
CA ALA A 433 19.86 1.44 -12.16
C ALA A 433 20.14 0.02 -11.63
N LEU A 434 19.17 -0.89 -11.80
CA LEU A 434 19.30 -2.29 -11.42
C LEU A 434 20.47 -2.98 -12.16
N ARG A 435 20.57 -2.76 -13.46
CA ARG A 435 21.64 -3.35 -14.28
C ARG A 435 23.04 -2.91 -13.83
N ARG A 436 23.19 -1.63 -13.51
CA ARG A 436 24.45 -1.10 -12.95
C ARG A 436 24.79 -1.75 -11.60
N SER A 437 23.80 -1.95 -10.75
CA SER A 437 23.98 -2.58 -9.43
C SER A 437 24.34 -4.07 -9.53
N TYR A 438 23.84 -4.78 -10.55
CA TYR A 438 24.23 -6.17 -10.76
C TYR A 438 25.70 -6.32 -11.18
N VAL A 439 26.26 -5.36 -11.91
CA VAL A 439 27.70 -5.33 -12.24
C VAL A 439 28.50 -5.22 -10.94
N THR A 440 28.16 -4.25 -10.09
CA THR A 440 28.85 -4.05 -8.80
C THR A 440 28.72 -5.26 -7.86
N LEU A 441 27.54 -5.90 -7.82
CA LEU A 441 27.33 -7.10 -6.99
C LEU A 441 28.13 -8.31 -7.52
N ALA A 442 28.40 -8.38 -8.83
CA ALA A 442 29.19 -9.45 -9.43
C ALA A 442 30.71 -9.25 -9.22
N GLU A 443 31.14 -8.00 -9.03
CA GLU A 443 32.55 -7.67 -8.75
C GLU A 443 32.93 -7.95 -7.27
N HIS A 444 31.94 -8.04 -6.38
CA HIS A 444 32.14 -8.28 -4.94
C HIS A 444 31.72 -9.69 -4.48
N ALA A 445 31.30 -10.57 -5.39
CA ALA A 445 30.96 -11.98 -5.17
C ALA A 445 32.04 -12.91 -5.70
#